data_1444088d464f4d0b9ae2a08d2f9dab69
#
_entry.id   1444088d464f4d0b9ae2a08d2f9dab69
#
_cell.length_a   1.000
_cell.length_b   1.000
_cell.length_c   1.000
_cell.angle_alpha   90.00
_cell.angle_beta   90.00
_cell.angle_gamma   90.00
#
_symmetry.space_group_name_H-M   'P 1'
#
loop_
_entity.id
_entity.type
_entity.pdbx_description
1 polymer ?
#
loop_
_entity_poly.entity_id
_entity_poly.type
_entity_poly.pdbx_seq_one_letter_code
_entity_poly.pdbx_strand_id
1 'polypeptide(L)'
;MNANLVIGPQATLREALEAITKNVRQAVLVTEADGRLVGLVTDGDIRRALLRGIPLDGSVADIMNSTPVTALPGLGRAAAVSLMLARRIRHLPIVDGDRRLVDVLFLEEQIVLPPLPTPAVIMAGGEGRRLRPLTESTPKPLLDVGGKPLIEFMIERLRQSGITEITVALHHKSEMIRNRLGDGTRLGVRIDYALEPRPLGTMGVLPLVRDRLRQPFFVVNADILTKCDFRAMWEFHRRQSNAAMSVGVSTHLVDIPYGEFTLHGERVTRVEEKPHKEFPINAGIYLLDPTVIELVPSGEYFDATDMIRALLDRGRVVAAHLIREYWLDVGHLHDLEQANRDVAEGLLD
;
A
#
# COMPACT_ATOMS: atom_id res chain seq x y z
N MET A 1 9.89 3.96 23.24
CA MET A 1 9.14 2.71 22.99
C MET A 1 7.65 3.01 23.01
N ASN A 2 6.88 2.45 22.08
CA ASN A 2 5.43 2.64 22.02
C ASN A 2 4.80 1.94 23.24
N ALA A 3 3.96 2.64 24.01
CA ALA A 3 3.38 2.14 25.27
C ALA A 3 2.58 0.81 25.11
N ASN A 4 2.15 0.48 23.91
CA ASN A 4 1.40 -0.73 23.60
C ASN A 4 2.28 -1.94 23.21
N LEU A 5 3.61 -1.82 23.21
CA LEU A 5 4.52 -2.93 22.87
C LEU A 5 4.90 -3.80 24.07
N VAL A 6 4.67 -3.32 25.28
CA VAL A 6 5.13 -3.97 26.52
C VAL A 6 3.94 -4.19 27.45
N ILE A 7 3.87 -5.40 28.03
CA ILE A 7 2.88 -5.79 29.05
C ILE A 7 3.56 -6.52 30.19
N GLY A 8 2.88 -6.58 31.34
CA GLY A 8 3.37 -7.36 32.49
C GLY A 8 3.05 -8.86 32.39
N PRO A 9 3.75 -9.72 33.15
CA PRO A 9 3.52 -11.17 33.12
C PRO A 9 2.15 -11.59 33.67
N GLN A 10 1.48 -10.71 34.42
CA GLN A 10 0.13 -10.95 34.95
C GLN A 10 -0.99 -10.52 33.98
N ALA A 11 -0.63 -9.94 32.84
CA ALA A 11 -1.63 -9.52 31.85
C ALA A 11 -2.41 -10.73 31.32
N THR A 12 -3.66 -10.48 30.93
CA THR A 12 -4.53 -11.49 30.32
C THR A 12 -4.27 -11.61 28.83
N LEU A 13 -4.75 -12.71 28.21
CA LEU A 13 -4.74 -12.89 26.76
C LEU A 13 -5.53 -11.77 26.08
N ARG A 14 -6.61 -11.28 26.68
CA ARG A 14 -7.41 -10.14 26.20
C ARG A 14 -6.58 -8.86 26.10
N GLU A 15 -5.90 -8.50 27.19
CA GLU A 15 -5.04 -7.31 27.22
C GLU A 15 -3.88 -7.42 26.21
N ALA A 16 -3.29 -8.61 26.05
CA ALA A 16 -2.27 -8.85 25.05
C ALA A 16 -2.82 -8.67 23.63
N LEU A 17 -4.02 -9.19 23.34
CA LEU A 17 -4.67 -9.06 22.03
C LEU A 17 -5.01 -7.60 21.72
N GLU A 18 -5.53 -6.85 22.70
CA GLU A 18 -5.79 -5.43 22.56
C GLU A 18 -4.50 -4.63 22.29
N ALA A 19 -3.42 -4.95 23.02
CA ALA A 19 -2.13 -4.32 22.83
C ALA A 19 -1.54 -4.63 21.43
N ILE A 20 -1.63 -5.88 20.97
CA ILE A 20 -1.22 -6.32 19.61
C ILE A 20 -2.03 -5.58 18.54
N THR A 21 -3.35 -5.46 18.75
CA THR A 21 -4.23 -4.74 17.80
C THR A 21 -3.87 -3.26 17.72
N LYS A 22 -3.58 -2.62 18.85
CA LYS A 22 -3.21 -1.19 18.92
C LYS A 22 -1.80 -0.91 18.40
N ASN A 23 -0.85 -1.83 18.55
CA ASN A 23 0.54 -1.61 18.15
C ASN A 23 0.85 -2.03 16.71
N VAL A 24 -0.06 -2.73 16.05
CA VAL A 24 0.06 -3.21 14.64
C VAL A 24 1.30 -4.10 14.39
N ARG A 25 2.03 -4.51 15.44
CA ARG A 25 3.31 -5.23 15.34
C ARG A 25 3.17 -6.74 15.52
N GLN A 26 1.94 -7.24 15.67
CA GLN A 26 1.61 -8.67 15.81
C GLN A 26 2.31 -9.36 17.01
N ALA A 27 2.88 -8.60 17.93
CA ALA A 27 3.51 -9.13 19.13
C ALA A 27 3.51 -8.13 20.28
N VAL A 28 3.62 -8.64 21.50
CA VAL A 28 3.92 -7.88 22.71
C VAL A 28 5.07 -8.53 23.46
N LEU A 29 5.89 -7.69 24.08
CA LEU A 29 7.00 -8.07 24.95
C LEU A 29 6.51 -8.11 26.39
N VAL A 30 6.84 -9.17 27.10
CA VAL A 30 6.44 -9.35 28.49
C VAL A 30 7.64 -8.99 29.38
N THR A 31 7.50 -7.96 30.22
CA THR A 31 8.56 -7.52 31.11
C THR A 31 8.10 -7.46 32.54
N GLU A 32 9.04 -7.67 33.46
CA GLU A 32 8.84 -7.37 34.88
C GLU A 32 8.77 -5.85 35.12
N ALA A 33 8.38 -5.44 36.32
CA ALA A 33 8.29 -4.04 36.72
C ALA A 33 9.62 -3.27 36.61
N ASP A 34 10.76 -3.98 36.71
CA ASP A 34 12.11 -3.43 36.58
C ASP A 34 12.57 -3.33 35.10
N GLY A 35 11.72 -3.69 34.15
CA GLY A 35 11.99 -3.67 32.70
C GLY A 35 12.71 -4.91 32.16
N ARG A 36 12.94 -5.94 32.99
CA ARG A 36 13.57 -7.19 32.54
C ARG A 36 12.64 -7.99 31.66
N LEU A 37 13.11 -8.38 30.48
CA LEU A 37 12.36 -9.19 29.53
C LEU A 37 12.21 -10.62 30.05
N VAL A 38 10.97 -11.07 30.22
CA VAL A 38 10.61 -12.42 30.68
C VAL A 38 9.90 -13.23 29.63
N GLY A 39 9.40 -12.61 28.57
CA GLY A 39 8.74 -13.34 27.49
C GLY A 39 8.36 -12.48 26.28
N LEU A 40 7.82 -13.16 25.28
CA LEU A 40 7.25 -12.57 24.07
C LEU A 40 5.99 -13.36 23.72
N VAL A 41 4.91 -12.65 23.38
CA VAL A 41 3.64 -13.23 22.91
C VAL A 41 3.33 -12.67 21.54
N THR A 42 3.03 -13.53 20.60
CA THR A 42 2.57 -13.17 19.25
C THR A 42 1.08 -13.45 19.09
N ASP A 43 0.46 -12.83 18.06
CA ASP A 43 -0.92 -13.16 17.65
C ASP A 43 -1.12 -14.68 17.44
N GLY A 44 -0.11 -15.35 16.85
CA GLY A 44 -0.13 -16.79 16.66
C GLY A 44 -0.13 -17.59 17.96
N ASP A 45 0.52 -17.09 19.05
CA ASP A 45 0.51 -17.77 20.34
C ASP A 45 -0.87 -17.66 20.98
N ILE A 46 -1.50 -16.49 20.94
CA ILE A 46 -2.87 -16.27 21.44
C ILE A 46 -3.85 -17.17 20.67
N ARG A 47 -3.79 -17.19 19.35
CA ARG A 47 -4.66 -18.02 18.53
C ARG A 47 -4.53 -19.51 18.86
N ARG A 48 -3.30 -20.01 19.02
CA ARG A 48 -3.05 -21.39 19.46
C ARG A 48 -3.57 -21.68 20.85
N ALA A 49 -3.47 -20.72 21.77
CA ALA A 49 -4.00 -20.84 23.13
C ALA A 49 -5.52 -20.97 23.15
N LEU A 50 -6.22 -20.12 22.39
CA LEU A 50 -7.67 -20.17 22.24
C LEU A 50 -8.15 -21.48 21.65
N LEU A 51 -7.46 -22.01 20.62
CA LEU A 51 -7.76 -23.34 20.04
C LEU A 51 -7.54 -24.49 21.03
N ARG A 52 -6.69 -24.32 22.07
CA ARG A 52 -6.52 -25.28 23.14
C ARG A 52 -7.51 -25.10 24.32
N GLY A 53 -8.44 -24.14 24.19
CA GLY A 53 -9.46 -23.89 25.21
C GLY A 53 -9.02 -22.94 26.33
N ILE A 54 -7.88 -22.27 26.21
CA ILE A 54 -7.47 -21.25 27.20
C ILE A 54 -8.35 -20.02 27.00
N PRO A 55 -9.05 -19.54 28.05
CA PRO A 55 -9.97 -18.40 27.91
C PRO A 55 -9.20 -17.08 27.77
N LEU A 56 -9.86 -16.05 27.25
CA LEU A 56 -9.26 -14.70 27.08
C LEU A 56 -8.80 -14.08 28.41
N ASP A 57 -9.36 -14.49 29.54
CA ASP A 57 -8.96 -14.03 30.86
C ASP A 57 -7.79 -14.85 31.45
N GLY A 58 -7.28 -15.84 30.70
CA GLY A 58 -6.07 -16.58 31.06
C GLY A 58 -4.82 -15.71 31.03
N SER A 59 -3.78 -16.10 31.78
CA SER A 59 -2.54 -15.34 31.91
C SER A 59 -1.66 -15.48 30.65
N VAL A 60 -1.00 -14.40 30.22
CA VAL A 60 0.02 -14.44 29.18
C VAL A 60 1.23 -15.28 29.57
N ALA A 61 1.52 -15.41 30.87
CA ALA A 61 2.61 -16.23 31.38
C ALA A 61 2.47 -17.73 30.99
N ASP A 62 1.22 -18.22 30.80
CA ASP A 62 0.94 -19.61 30.43
C ASP A 62 1.20 -19.91 28.96
N ILE A 63 1.32 -18.88 28.13
CA ILE A 63 1.41 -19.02 26.66
C ILE A 63 2.63 -18.36 26.04
N MET A 64 3.28 -17.44 26.76
CA MET A 64 4.42 -16.68 26.25
C MET A 64 5.60 -17.59 25.92
N ASN A 65 6.38 -17.21 24.91
CA ASN A 65 7.72 -17.74 24.73
C ASN A 65 8.63 -17.10 25.82
N SER A 66 8.97 -17.87 26.84
CA SER A 66 9.80 -17.43 27.97
C SER A 66 11.29 -17.32 27.65
N THR A 67 11.71 -17.84 26.51
CA THR A 67 13.11 -17.79 26.03
C THR A 67 13.21 -17.21 24.64
N PRO A 68 12.72 -15.98 24.42
CA PRO A 68 12.81 -15.36 23.09
C PRO A 68 14.28 -15.15 22.72
N VAL A 69 14.56 -15.27 21.41
CA VAL A 69 15.87 -14.89 20.88
C VAL A 69 16.04 -13.39 21.10
N THR A 70 17.17 -13.01 21.69
CA THR A 70 17.49 -11.60 21.98
C THR A 70 18.86 -11.25 21.43
N ALA A 71 19.17 -9.96 21.33
CA ALA A 71 20.48 -9.46 20.99
C ALA A 71 20.90 -8.31 21.93
N LEU A 72 22.19 -8.03 21.98
CA LEU A 72 22.72 -6.89 22.72
C LEU A 72 22.64 -5.60 21.88
N PRO A 73 22.62 -4.41 22.53
CA PRO A 73 22.76 -3.14 21.85
C PRO A 73 24.01 -3.07 20.96
N GLY A 74 23.91 -2.44 19.80
CA GLY A 74 25.04 -2.33 18.86
C GLY A 74 25.13 -3.44 17.84
N LEU A 75 24.22 -4.42 17.82
CA LEU A 75 24.14 -5.39 16.72
C LEU A 75 23.85 -4.67 15.40
N GLY A 76 24.77 -4.79 14.44
CA GLY A 76 24.60 -4.18 13.12
C GLY A 76 23.41 -4.76 12.36
N ARG A 77 22.77 -3.93 11.55
CA ARG A 77 21.53 -4.27 10.80
C ARG A 77 21.64 -5.58 10.01
N ALA A 78 22.72 -5.78 9.25
CA ALA A 78 22.93 -7.00 8.47
C ALA A 78 22.97 -8.26 9.34
N ALA A 79 23.64 -8.18 10.50
CA ALA A 79 23.72 -9.27 11.46
C ALA A 79 22.35 -9.55 12.11
N ALA A 80 21.58 -8.50 12.43
CA ALA A 80 20.22 -8.62 12.96
C ALA A 80 19.31 -9.35 11.97
N VAL A 81 19.29 -8.94 10.69
CA VAL A 81 18.51 -9.58 9.62
C VAL A 81 18.92 -11.04 9.45
N SER A 82 20.23 -11.33 9.39
CA SER A 82 20.73 -12.71 9.26
C SER A 82 20.30 -13.59 10.43
N LEU A 83 20.39 -13.07 11.66
CA LEU A 83 19.92 -13.78 12.86
C LEU A 83 18.42 -14.04 12.80
N MET A 84 17.62 -13.04 12.46
CA MET A 84 16.15 -13.16 12.40
C MET A 84 15.71 -14.17 11.34
N LEU A 85 16.32 -14.16 10.16
CA LEU A 85 16.05 -15.11 9.08
C LEU A 85 16.48 -16.55 9.47
N ALA A 86 17.69 -16.71 10.01
CA ALA A 86 18.19 -18.02 10.46
C ALA A 86 17.33 -18.65 11.56
N ARG A 87 16.77 -17.83 12.46
CA ARG A 87 15.91 -18.26 13.55
C ARG A 87 14.42 -18.26 13.21
N ARG A 88 14.05 -17.82 11.99
CA ARG A 88 12.67 -17.66 11.51
C ARG A 88 11.80 -16.85 12.48
N ILE A 89 12.35 -15.74 13.00
CA ILE A 89 11.68 -14.81 13.90
C ILE A 89 11.47 -13.46 13.21
N ARG A 90 10.37 -12.80 13.53
CA ARG A 90 10.00 -11.47 13.00
C ARG A 90 10.30 -10.34 13.99
N HIS A 91 10.48 -10.69 15.27
CA HIS A 91 10.70 -9.76 16.38
C HIS A 91 12.00 -10.15 17.09
N LEU A 92 12.92 -9.20 17.20
CA LEU A 92 14.20 -9.39 17.89
C LEU A 92 14.32 -8.36 19.01
N PRO A 93 13.99 -8.71 20.26
CA PRO A 93 14.21 -7.84 21.40
C PRO A 93 15.70 -7.57 21.59
N ILE A 94 16.04 -6.31 21.81
CA ILE A 94 17.39 -5.86 22.18
C ILE A 94 17.39 -5.67 23.69
N VAL A 95 18.26 -6.37 24.38
CA VAL A 95 18.36 -6.34 25.85
C VAL A 95 19.78 -5.99 26.29
N ASP A 96 19.92 -5.33 27.42
CA ASP A 96 21.21 -5.08 28.06
C ASP A 96 21.77 -6.33 28.76
N GLY A 97 22.91 -6.16 29.49
CA GLY A 97 23.57 -7.23 30.24
C GLY A 97 22.74 -7.83 31.36
N ASP A 98 21.76 -7.08 31.90
CA ASP A 98 20.80 -7.51 32.94
C ASP A 98 19.48 -8.02 32.35
N ARG A 99 19.42 -8.25 31.04
CA ARG A 99 18.22 -8.63 30.28
C ARG A 99 17.10 -7.60 30.32
N ARG A 100 17.39 -6.34 30.60
CA ARG A 100 16.39 -5.28 30.50
C ARG A 100 16.17 -4.90 29.04
N LEU A 101 14.91 -4.71 28.68
CA LEU A 101 14.52 -4.35 27.33
C LEU A 101 14.98 -2.92 27.01
N VAL A 102 15.83 -2.80 26.00
CA VAL A 102 16.34 -1.52 25.48
C VAL A 102 15.58 -1.10 24.24
N ASP A 103 15.35 -2.05 23.30
CA ASP A 103 14.68 -1.80 22.03
C ASP A 103 14.10 -3.11 21.47
N VAL A 104 13.38 -3.02 20.35
CA VAL A 104 12.94 -4.18 19.57
C VAL A 104 13.10 -3.93 18.07
N LEU A 105 13.72 -4.86 17.37
CA LEU A 105 13.84 -4.81 15.91
C LEU A 105 12.77 -5.69 15.28
N PHE A 106 12.09 -5.14 14.29
CA PHE A 106 11.09 -5.82 13.46
C PHE A 106 11.71 -6.19 12.13
N LEU A 107 11.61 -7.45 11.70
CA LEU A 107 12.26 -7.94 10.48
C LEU A 107 11.87 -7.11 9.25
N GLU A 108 10.60 -6.75 9.13
CA GLU A 108 10.06 -5.94 8.05
C GLU A 108 10.76 -4.57 7.93
N GLU A 109 11.08 -3.94 9.06
CA GLU A 109 11.80 -2.66 9.10
C GLU A 109 13.30 -2.81 8.82
N GLN A 110 13.84 -4.00 9.08
CA GLN A 110 15.26 -4.29 8.85
C GLN A 110 15.54 -4.70 7.41
N ILE A 111 14.57 -5.19 6.66
CA ILE A 111 14.73 -5.53 5.25
C ILE A 111 14.69 -4.24 4.42
N VAL A 112 15.86 -3.68 4.12
CA VAL A 112 15.97 -2.66 3.06
C VAL A 112 15.94 -3.39 1.73
N LEU A 113 14.81 -3.35 1.07
CA LEU A 113 14.75 -3.77 -0.32
C LEU A 113 15.69 -2.85 -1.14
N PRO A 114 16.52 -3.40 -2.03
CA PRO A 114 17.31 -2.57 -2.91
C PRO A 114 16.38 -1.65 -3.72
N PRO A 115 16.81 -0.41 -4.02
CA PRO A 115 16.01 0.47 -4.86
C PRO A 115 15.57 -0.26 -6.13
N LEU A 116 14.32 -0.05 -6.54
CA LEU A 116 13.88 -0.46 -7.87
C LEU A 116 14.44 0.55 -8.86
N PRO A 117 15.11 0.10 -9.94
CA PRO A 117 15.60 0.99 -10.98
C PRO A 117 14.44 1.43 -11.88
N THR A 118 13.46 2.11 -11.32
CA THR A 118 12.25 2.52 -12.05
C THR A 118 11.69 3.81 -11.42
N PRO A 119 11.49 4.88 -12.19
CA PRO A 119 10.81 6.07 -11.71
C PRO A 119 9.30 5.90 -11.72
N ALA A 120 8.60 6.81 -11.03
CA ALA A 120 7.14 6.89 -11.07
C ALA A 120 6.67 8.29 -11.45
N VAL A 121 5.54 8.34 -12.16
CA VAL A 121 4.76 9.55 -12.42
C VAL A 121 3.45 9.46 -11.66
N ILE A 122 3.19 10.40 -10.75
CA ILE A 122 1.93 10.50 -10.01
C ILE A 122 1.05 11.55 -10.69
N MET A 123 -0.13 11.15 -11.10
CA MET A 123 -1.11 12.01 -11.77
C MET A 123 -1.94 12.77 -10.73
N ALA A 124 -1.67 14.05 -10.56
CA ALA A 124 -2.28 14.91 -9.54
C ALA A 124 -2.89 16.21 -10.11
N GLY A 125 -3.15 16.25 -11.41
CA GLY A 125 -3.67 17.43 -12.12
C GLY A 125 -5.19 17.61 -12.11
N GLY A 126 -5.95 16.63 -11.62
CA GLY A 126 -7.41 16.61 -11.67
C GLY A 126 -8.10 17.63 -10.74
N GLU A 127 -9.24 18.18 -11.18
CA GLU A 127 -10.02 19.18 -10.41
C GLU A 127 -10.80 18.58 -9.23
N GLY A 128 -11.04 17.27 -9.21
CA GLY A 128 -11.80 16.62 -8.14
C GLY A 128 -13.27 17.02 -8.05
N ARG A 129 -13.92 17.36 -9.18
CA ARG A 129 -15.30 17.93 -9.22
C ARG A 129 -16.33 17.13 -8.45
N ARG A 130 -16.24 15.78 -8.41
CA ARG A 130 -17.16 14.89 -7.72
C ARG A 130 -17.07 14.95 -6.19
N LEU A 131 -16.00 15.53 -5.66
CA LEU A 131 -15.74 15.70 -4.22
C LEU A 131 -16.07 17.12 -3.72
N ARG A 132 -16.72 17.97 -4.55
CA ARG A 132 -17.18 19.28 -4.09
C ARG A 132 -18.23 19.11 -2.96
N PRO A 133 -18.21 20.01 -1.95
CA PRO A 133 -17.47 21.28 -1.88
C PRO A 133 -16.01 21.18 -1.37
N LEU A 134 -15.54 20.00 -0.89
CA LEU A 134 -14.22 19.85 -0.27
C LEU A 134 -13.08 20.29 -1.19
N THR A 135 -13.22 20.01 -2.49
CA THR A 135 -12.20 20.34 -3.50
C THR A 135 -12.26 21.79 -4.00
N GLU A 136 -13.20 22.60 -3.52
CA GLU A 136 -13.23 24.04 -3.83
C GLU A 136 -12.07 24.81 -3.19
N SER A 137 -11.65 24.41 -1.98
CA SER A 137 -10.53 25.00 -1.26
C SER A 137 -9.25 24.17 -1.39
N THR A 138 -9.35 22.85 -1.27
CA THR A 138 -8.21 21.92 -1.19
C THR A 138 -8.18 21.02 -2.42
N PRO A 139 -7.04 20.90 -3.16
CA PRO A 139 -6.97 19.98 -4.29
C PRO A 139 -7.14 18.53 -3.82
N LYS A 140 -7.82 17.70 -4.61
CA LYS A 140 -8.14 16.29 -4.27
C LYS A 140 -6.95 15.52 -3.71
N PRO A 141 -5.72 15.58 -4.28
CA PRO A 141 -4.56 14.87 -3.74
C PRO A 141 -4.15 15.27 -2.31
N LEU A 142 -4.59 16.45 -1.84
CA LEU A 142 -4.32 16.94 -0.49
C LEU A 142 -5.49 16.76 0.48
N LEU A 143 -6.58 16.12 0.08
CA LEU A 143 -7.64 15.77 1.02
C LEU A 143 -7.09 14.86 2.11
N ASP A 144 -7.50 15.14 3.34
CA ASP A 144 -7.05 14.41 4.51
C ASP A 144 -7.76 13.06 4.61
N VAL A 145 -6.97 12.01 4.90
CA VAL A 145 -7.43 10.68 5.24
C VAL A 145 -6.67 10.23 6.47
N GLY A 146 -7.34 10.15 7.61
CA GLY A 146 -6.71 9.72 8.86
C GLY A 146 -5.55 10.61 9.34
N GLY A 147 -5.60 11.92 9.06
CA GLY A 147 -4.55 12.88 9.44
C GLY A 147 -3.41 13.01 8.43
N LYS A 148 -3.50 12.38 7.25
CA LYS A 148 -2.48 12.40 6.20
C LYS A 148 -3.07 12.69 4.82
N PRO A 149 -2.45 13.56 3.99
CA PRO A 149 -2.88 13.81 2.62
C PRO A 149 -2.89 12.55 1.77
N LEU A 150 -3.93 12.40 0.95
CA LEU A 150 -4.16 11.24 0.08
C LEU A 150 -2.93 10.88 -0.77
N ILE A 151 -2.28 11.87 -1.40
CA ILE A 151 -1.09 11.65 -2.23
C ILE A 151 0.10 11.10 -1.43
N GLU A 152 0.21 11.42 -0.13
CA GLU A 152 1.34 10.96 0.69
C GLU A 152 1.27 9.43 0.93
N PHE A 153 0.08 8.80 0.93
CA PHE A 153 -0.06 7.35 0.97
C PHE A 153 0.56 6.69 -0.27
N MET A 154 0.29 7.24 -1.47
CA MET A 154 0.87 6.71 -2.70
C MET A 154 2.39 6.88 -2.72
N ILE A 155 2.91 8.06 -2.34
CA ILE A 155 4.36 8.32 -2.26
C ILE A 155 5.03 7.34 -1.29
N GLU A 156 4.43 7.12 -0.13
CA GLU A 156 4.96 6.19 0.87
C GLU A 156 4.96 4.73 0.36
N ARG A 157 3.89 4.32 -0.31
CA ARG A 157 3.79 2.98 -0.91
C ARG A 157 4.86 2.75 -1.99
N LEU A 158 5.08 3.73 -2.86
CA LEU A 158 6.14 3.70 -3.86
C LEU A 158 7.52 3.61 -3.19
N ARG A 159 7.78 4.45 -2.18
CA ARG A 159 9.02 4.44 -1.40
C ARG A 159 9.27 3.09 -0.71
N GLN A 160 8.26 2.51 -0.06
CA GLN A 160 8.36 1.20 0.58
C GLN A 160 8.72 0.09 -0.41
N SER A 161 8.28 0.22 -1.67
CA SER A 161 8.64 -0.69 -2.77
C SER A 161 10.04 -0.43 -3.34
N GLY A 162 10.75 0.62 -2.89
CA GLY A 162 12.08 0.99 -3.35
C GLY A 162 12.08 1.98 -4.52
N ILE A 163 10.95 2.62 -4.83
CA ILE A 163 10.81 3.64 -5.87
C ILE A 163 10.96 5.01 -5.21
N THR A 164 12.07 5.69 -5.49
CA THR A 164 12.42 6.96 -4.82
C THR A 164 12.50 8.14 -5.76
N GLU A 165 12.48 7.93 -7.08
CA GLU A 165 12.41 8.99 -8.09
C GLU A 165 10.98 9.16 -8.56
N ILE A 166 10.35 10.28 -8.20
CA ILE A 166 8.93 10.53 -8.45
C ILE A 166 8.79 11.85 -9.20
N THR A 167 8.00 11.85 -10.28
CA THR A 167 7.52 13.06 -10.92
C THR A 167 6.04 13.23 -10.62
N VAL A 168 5.64 14.38 -10.07
CA VAL A 168 4.22 14.69 -9.84
C VAL A 168 3.72 15.58 -10.97
N ALA A 169 2.75 15.09 -11.74
CA ALA A 169 2.06 15.82 -12.79
C ALA A 169 0.98 16.71 -12.17
N LEU A 170 1.03 17.99 -12.43
CA LEU A 170 0.21 19.02 -11.80
C LEU A 170 -0.51 19.89 -12.83
N HIS A 171 -1.73 20.32 -12.52
CA HIS A 171 -2.46 21.33 -13.23
C HIS A 171 -3.22 22.24 -12.27
N HIS A 172 -4.33 21.76 -11.71
CA HIS A 172 -5.19 22.52 -10.81
C HIS A 172 -4.57 22.68 -9.43
N LYS A 173 -4.52 23.93 -8.91
CA LYS A 173 -3.98 24.27 -7.57
C LYS A 173 -2.56 23.71 -7.32
N SER A 174 -1.73 23.74 -8.35
CA SER A 174 -0.38 23.16 -8.35
C SER A 174 0.51 23.67 -7.21
N GLU A 175 0.42 24.95 -6.86
CA GLU A 175 1.23 25.57 -5.80
C GLU A 175 0.94 24.95 -4.42
N MET A 176 -0.30 24.61 -4.12
CA MET A 176 -0.64 23.97 -2.84
C MET A 176 0.02 22.61 -2.70
N ILE A 177 0.02 21.82 -3.79
CA ILE A 177 0.63 20.47 -3.80
C ILE A 177 2.16 20.61 -3.70
N ARG A 178 2.77 21.53 -4.46
CA ARG A 178 4.21 21.80 -4.39
C ARG A 178 4.66 22.26 -3.00
N ASN A 179 3.93 23.18 -2.39
CA ASN A 179 4.24 23.69 -1.05
C ASN A 179 4.13 22.58 0.03
N ARG A 180 3.19 21.63 -0.13
CA ARG A 180 3.02 20.52 0.80
C ARG A 180 4.11 19.47 0.67
N LEU A 181 4.46 19.08 -0.55
CA LEU A 181 5.38 17.98 -0.81
C LEU A 181 6.86 18.41 -0.84
N GLY A 182 7.14 19.67 -1.23
CA GLY A 182 8.50 20.17 -1.38
C GLY A 182 9.30 19.40 -2.43
N ASP A 183 10.56 19.11 -2.15
CA ASP A 183 11.44 18.28 -2.97
C ASP A 183 11.33 16.76 -2.65
N GLY A 184 10.45 16.39 -1.72
CA GLY A 184 10.24 15.01 -1.30
C GLY A 184 11.17 14.52 -0.18
N THR A 185 12.19 15.29 0.22
CA THR A 185 13.16 14.89 1.26
C THR A 185 12.46 14.45 2.55
N ARG A 186 11.44 15.18 3.00
CA ARG A 186 10.63 14.84 4.19
C ARG A 186 9.98 13.46 4.09
N LEU A 187 9.65 13.03 2.87
CA LEU A 187 8.99 11.74 2.59
C LEU A 187 9.98 10.64 2.22
N GLY A 188 11.29 10.94 2.22
CA GLY A 188 12.35 9.98 1.88
C GLY A 188 12.40 9.62 0.39
N VAL A 189 11.95 10.52 -0.48
CA VAL A 189 11.98 10.41 -1.95
C VAL A 189 12.50 11.69 -2.56
N ARG A 190 12.80 11.67 -3.86
CA ARG A 190 13.06 12.85 -4.67
C ARG A 190 11.83 13.13 -5.53
N ILE A 191 11.27 14.35 -5.41
CA ILE A 191 10.11 14.78 -6.19
C ILE A 191 10.52 15.87 -7.18
N ASP A 192 10.24 15.61 -8.43
CA ASP A 192 10.24 16.57 -9.52
C ASP A 192 8.79 16.86 -9.93
N TYR A 193 8.54 18.01 -10.57
CA TYR A 193 7.21 18.42 -10.97
C TYR A 193 7.11 18.62 -12.49
N ALA A 194 5.99 18.16 -13.06
CA ALA A 194 5.58 18.46 -14.43
C ALA A 194 4.29 19.30 -14.40
N LEU A 195 4.37 20.54 -14.86
CA LEU A 195 3.21 21.41 -14.93
C LEU A 195 2.53 21.26 -16.29
N GLU A 196 1.29 20.78 -16.29
CA GLU A 196 0.47 20.68 -17.49
C GLU A 196 -0.10 22.05 -17.86
N PRO A 197 0.08 22.52 -19.10
CA PRO A 197 -0.47 23.81 -19.55
C PRO A 197 -2.01 23.80 -19.64
N ARG A 198 -2.58 22.61 -19.78
CA ARG A 198 -4.02 22.29 -19.77
C ARG A 198 -4.18 20.85 -19.28
N PRO A 199 -5.38 20.37 -18.88
CA PRO A 199 -5.59 18.98 -18.57
C PRO A 199 -5.23 18.09 -19.76
N LEU A 200 -4.23 17.21 -19.61
CA LEU A 200 -3.72 16.35 -20.68
C LEU A 200 -4.18 14.89 -20.55
N GLY A 201 -4.93 14.54 -19.51
CA GLY A 201 -5.28 13.14 -19.21
C GLY A 201 -4.12 12.38 -18.58
N THR A 202 -4.34 11.11 -18.26
CA THR A 202 -3.39 10.30 -17.49
C THR A 202 -2.05 10.09 -18.22
N MET A 203 -2.04 10.03 -19.55
CA MET A 203 -0.83 9.73 -20.33
C MET A 203 -0.30 10.93 -21.12
N GLY A 204 -1.10 11.99 -21.33
CA GLY A 204 -0.72 13.14 -22.14
C GLY A 204 0.42 13.98 -21.57
N VAL A 205 0.74 13.82 -20.28
CA VAL A 205 1.89 14.48 -19.63
C VAL A 205 3.23 13.80 -19.98
N LEU A 206 3.24 12.53 -20.39
CA LEU A 206 4.45 11.74 -20.59
C LEU A 206 5.49 12.37 -21.54
N PRO A 207 5.10 13.00 -22.67
CA PRO A 207 6.06 13.70 -23.53
C PRO A 207 6.81 14.83 -22.81
N LEU A 208 6.19 15.51 -21.84
CA LEU A 208 6.80 16.61 -21.09
C LEU A 208 7.94 16.15 -20.16
N VAL A 209 7.95 14.86 -19.79
CA VAL A 209 8.90 14.26 -18.84
C VAL A 209 9.72 13.14 -19.44
N ARG A 210 9.69 12.99 -20.77
CA ARG A 210 10.34 11.91 -21.52
C ARG A 210 11.80 11.68 -21.14
N ASP A 211 12.56 12.75 -20.95
CA ASP A 211 14.00 12.65 -20.64
C ASP A 211 14.29 11.96 -19.30
N ARG A 212 13.31 11.89 -18.41
CA ARG A 212 13.38 11.24 -17.10
C ARG A 212 12.91 9.78 -17.14
N LEU A 213 12.22 9.38 -18.24
CA LEU A 213 11.57 8.06 -18.39
C LEU A 213 12.32 7.20 -19.40
N ARG A 214 13.61 6.91 -19.10
CA ARG A 214 14.52 6.17 -19.99
C ARG A 214 14.50 4.65 -19.79
N GLN A 215 13.79 4.18 -18.79
CA GLN A 215 13.60 2.78 -18.43
C GLN A 215 12.13 2.54 -18.08
N PRO A 216 11.65 1.30 -17.94
CA PRO A 216 10.26 1.06 -17.54
C PRO A 216 9.88 1.88 -16.32
N PHE A 217 8.71 2.51 -16.34
CA PHE A 217 8.27 3.48 -15.34
C PHE A 217 6.81 3.27 -14.96
N PHE A 218 6.51 3.61 -13.71
CA PHE A 218 5.14 3.59 -13.23
C PHE A 218 4.41 4.89 -13.58
N VAL A 219 3.12 4.79 -13.89
CA VAL A 219 2.16 5.89 -13.89
C VAL A 219 1.05 5.50 -12.93
N VAL A 220 0.75 6.35 -11.97
CA VAL A 220 -0.25 6.06 -10.93
C VAL A 220 -1.13 7.27 -10.67
N ASN A 221 -2.41 7.05 -10.40
CA ASN A 221 -3.32 8.10 -10.01
C ASN A 221 -3.08 8.49 -8.54
N ALA A 222 -3.12 9.80 -8.23
CA ALA A 222 -2.88 10.33 -6.89
C ALA A 222 -4.02 10.06 -5.89
N ASP A 223 -5.17 9.61 -6.37
CA ASP A 223 -6.41 9.43 -5.62
C ASP A 223 -6.69 7.98 -5.21
N ILE A 224 -5.69 7.12 -5.35
CA ILE A 224 -5.80 5.70 -5.02
C ILE A 224 -5.13 5.42 -3.68
N LEU A 225 -5.86 4.76 -2.78
CA LEU A 225 -5.31 4.09 -1.61
C LEU A 225 -5.11 2.61 -1.91
N THR A 226 -3.89 2.11 -1.72
CA THR A 226 -3.62 0.71 -2.06
C THR A 226 -2.45 0.12 -1.28
N LYS A 227 -2.53 -1.20 -1.09
CA LYS A 227 -1.41 -2.05 -0.64
C LYS A 227 -0.75 -2.80 -1.79
N CYS A 228 -0.94 -2.38 -3.05
CA CYS A 228 -0.31 -2.99 -4.22
C CYS A 228 1.19 -3.17 -4.00
N ASP A 229 1.69 -4.37 -4.30
CA ASP A 229 3.12 -4.65 -4.33
C ASP A 229 3.70 -4.22 -5.69
N PHE A 230 4.21 -2.97 -5.74
CA PHE A 230 4.84 -2.42 -6.94
C PHE A 230 6.07 -3.22 -7.39
N ARG A 231 6.78 -3.87 -6.46
CA ARG A 231 7.92 -4.73 -6.79
C ARG A 231 7.45 -5.99 -7.49
N ALA A 232 6.41 -6.64 -6.98
CA ALA A 232 5.82 -7.80 -7.63
C ALA A 232 5.28 -7.46 -9.02
N MET A 233 4.65 -6.28 -9.18
CA MET A 233 4.19 -5.80 -10.49
C MET A 233 5.36 -5.52 -11.46
N TRP A 234 6.48 -4.96 -10.98
CA TRP A 234 7.67 -4.74 -11.78
C TRP A 234 8.32 -6.07 -12.21
N GLU A 235 8.42 -7.04 -11.31
CA GLU A 235 8.91 -8.37 -11.65
C GLU A 235 7.97 -9.11 -12.61
N PHE A 236 6.65 -8.96 -12.42
CA PHE A 236 5.65 -9.48 -13.34
C PHE A 236 5.86 -8.92 -14.75
N HIS A 237 5.95 -7.60 -14.91
CA HIS A 237 6.16 -6.93 -16.19
C HIS A 237 7.41 -7.46 -16.90
N ARG A 238 8.51 -7.59 -16.19
CA ARG A 238 9.77 -8.12 -16.75
C ARG A 238 9.69 -9.57 -17.23
N ARG A 239 8.80 -10.36 -16.64
CA ARG A 239 8.54 -11.75 -17.08
C ARG A 239 7.63 -11.84 -18.30
N GLN A 240 6.89 -10.78 -18.59
CA GLN A 240 6.04 -10.74 -19.78
C GLN A 240 6.88 -10.42 -21.01
N SER A 241 7.04 -11.40 -21.90
CA SER A 241 7.81 -11.20 -23.14
C SER A 241 7.22 -10.04 -23.95
N ASN A 242 8.02 -8.98 -24.14
CA ASN A 242 7.68 -7.81 -24.94
C ASN A 242 6.44 -7.03 -24.50
N ALA A 243 6.10 -7.06 -23.20
CA ALA A 243 5.01 -6.22 -22.68
C ALA A 243 5.35 -4.74 -22.91
N ALA A 244 4.52 -4.05 -23.64
CA ALA A 244 4.61 -2.61 -23.81
C ALA A 244 4.04 -1.87 -22.57
N MET A 245 3.08 -2.51 -21.90
CA MET A 245 2.40 -1.99 -20.73
C MET A 245 1.90 -3.13 -19.86
N SER A 246 1.98 -2.96 -18.54
CA SER A 246 1.23 -3.77 -17.58
C SER A 246 0.24 -2.86 -16.85
N VAL A 247 -1.01 -3.30 -16.79
CA VAL A 247 -2.11 -2.59 -16.12
C VAL A 247 -2.41 -3.28 -14.81
N GLY A 248 -2.45 -2.53 -13.71
CA GLY A 248 -3.02 -2.99 -12.45
C GLY A 248 -4.53 -3.17 -12.61
N VAL A 249 -5.01 -4.36 -12.29
CA VAL A 249 -6.42 -4.73 -12.39
C VAL A 249 -6.93 -5.10 -11.01
N SER A 250 -7.96 -4.41 -10.54
CA SER A 250 -8.70 -4.73 -9.32
C SER A 250 -10.02 -5.40 -9.66
N THR A 251 -10.68 -5.97 -8.67
CA THR A 251 -12.00 -6.58 -8.82
C THR A 251 -13.06 -5.66 -8.23
N HIS A 252 -14.09 -5.32 -9.02
CA HIS A 252 -15.26 -4.60 -8.54
C HIS A 252 -16.42 -5.58 -8.39
N LEU A 253 -17.00 -5.62 -7.18
CA LEU A 253 -18.16 -6.44 -6.86
C LEU A 253 -19.42 -5.62 -7.08
N VAL A 254 -20.37 -6.18 -7.80
CA VAL A 254 -21.69 -5.59 -8.00
C VAL A 254 -22.73 -6.55 -7.45
N ASP A 255 -23.45 -6.10 -6.44
CA ASP A 255 -24.57 -6.84 -5.86
C ASP A 255 -25.82 -6.57 -6.68
N ILE A 256 -26.43 -7.62 -7.23
CA ILE A 256 -27.71 -7.53 -7.90
C ILE A 256 -28.79 -7.84 -6.86
N PRO A 257 -29.62 -6.86 -6.43
CA PRO A 257 -30.59 -7.07 -5.34
C PRO A 257 -31.84 -7.84 -5.76
N TYR A 258 -31.81 -8.52 -6.90
CA TYR A 258 -32.88 -9.26 -7.54
C TYR A 258 -32.45 -10.66 -7.96
N GLY A 259 -33.42 -11.54 -8.19
CA GLY A 259 -33.18 -12.82 -8.87
C GLY A 259 -32.78 -12.58 -10.33
N GLU A 260 -31.59 -13.10 -10.73
CA GLU A 260 -31.13 -13.09 -12.11
C GLU A 260 -31.64 -14.33 -12.86
N PHE A 261 -32.18 -14.16 -14.05
CA PHE A 261 -32.57 -15.25 -14.92
C PHE A 261 -31.63 -15.42 -16.11
N THR A 262 -31.22 -16.64 -16.38
CA THR A 262 -30.63 -16.99 -17.68
C THR A 262 -31.75 -17.40 -18.62
N LEU A 263 -31.81 -16.77 -19.79
CA LEU A 263 -32.84 -17.03 -20.78
C LEU A 263 -32.27 -17.75 -22.00
N HIS A 264 -33.06 -18.70 -22.55
CA HIS A 264 -32.85 -19.25 -23.90
C HIS A 264 -34.12 -19.00 -24.70
N GLY A 265 -34.09 -17.99 -25.58
CA GLY A 265 -35.30 -17.43 -26.18
C GLY A 265 -36.24 -16.87 -25.10
N GLU A 266 -37.49 -17.34 -25.08
CA GLU A 266 -38.50 -16.92 -24.09
C GLU A 266 -38.55 -17.85 -22.84
N ARG A 267 -37.64 -18.80 -22.72
CA ARG A 267 -37.63 -19.78 -21.61
C ARG A 267 -36.58 -19.44 -20.59
N VAL A 268 -36.95 -19.43 -19.30
CA VAL A 268 -36.05 -19.39 -18.20
C VAL A 268 -35.31 -20.73 -18.08
N THR A 269 -33.96 -20.74 -18.09
CA THR A 269 -33.14 -21.94 -17.98
C THR A 269 -32.39 -22.01 -16.66
N ARG A 270 -32.16 -20.86 -15.99
CA ARG A 270 -31.53 -20.79 -14.66
C ARG A 270 -32.05 -19.58 -13.92
N VAL A 271 -32.08 -19.67 -12.60
CA VAL A 271 -32.31 -18.55 -11.67
C VAL A 271 -31.19 -18.56 -10.63
N GLU A 272 -30.71 -17.35 -10.31
CA GLU A 272 -29.72 -17.11 -9.24
C GLU A 272 -30.23 -15.94 -8.40
N GLU A 273 -30.48 -16.20 -7.11
CA GLU A 273 -31.03 -15.19 -6.21
C GLU A 273 -29.94 -14.28 -5.67
N LYS A 274 -30.08 -12.97 -5.88
CA LYS A 274 -29.15 -11.91 -5.43
C LYS A 274 -27.68 -12.23 -5.73
N PRO A 275 -27.33 -12.49 -6.98
CA PRO A 275 -25.96 -12.87 -7.33
C PRO A 275 -24.99 -11.71 -7.12
N HIS A 276 -23.76 -12.04 -6.75
CA HIS A 276 -22.63 -11.13 -6.76
C HIS A 276 -21.88 -11.28 -8.09
N LYS A 277 -21.67 -10.18 -8.80
CA LYS A 277 -20.92 -10.19 -10.06
C LYS A 277 -19.56 -9.52 -9.88
N GLU A 278 -18.53 -10.19 -10.32
CA GLU A 278 -17.17 -9.69 -10.29
C GLU A 278 -16.77 -9.13 -11.65
N PHE A 279 -16.29 -7.89 -11.66
CA PHE A 279 -15.78 -7.25 -12.86
C PHE A 279 -14.33 -6.85 -12.68
N PRO A 280 -13.41 -7.29 -13.58
CA PRO A 280 -12.05 -6.77 -13.60
C PRO A 280 -12.08 -5.31 -14.06
N ILE A 281 -11.56 -4.41 -13.21
CA ILE A 281 -11.54 -2.98 -13.48
C ILE A 281 -10.10 -2.44 -13.49
N ASN A 282 -9.91 -1.34 -14.19
CA ASN A 282 -8.66 -0.60 -14.23
C ASN A 282 -8.39 0.05 -12.86
N ALA A 283 -7.28 -0.33 -12.23
CA ALA A 283 -6.92 0.15 -10.89
C ALA A 283 -6.16 1.49 -10.91
N GLY A 284 -5.96 2.15 -12.05
CA GLY A 284 -5.22 3.41 -12.14
C GLY A 284 -3.73 3.30 -11.82
N ILE A 285 -3.15 2.11 -11.96
CA ILE A 285 -1.75 1.79 -11.74
C ILE A 285 -1.21 1.12 -13.00
N TYR A 286 -0.14 1.67 -13.56
CA TYR A 286 0.42 1.21 -14.82
C TYR A 286 1.93 1.12 -14.75
N LEU A 287 2.52 0.14 -15.41
CA LEU A 287 3.95 0.05 -15.67
C LEU A 287 4.16 -0.02 -17.18
N LEU A 288 4.93 0.93 -17.71
CA LEU A 288 5.07 1.15 -19.13
C LEU A 288 6.53 1.04 -19.59
N ASP A 289 6.74 0.48 -20.76
CA ASP A 289 8.02 0.59 -21.49
C ASP A 289 8.16 2.00 -22.07
N PRO A 290 9.35 2.64 -22.02
CA PRO A 290 9.55 4.00 -22.55
C PRO A 290 9.13 4.21 -24.01
N THR A 291 9.18 3.17 -24.83
CA THR A 291 8.82 3.25 -26.26
C THR A 291 7.35 3.65 -26.48
N VAL A 292 6.48 3.44 -25.49
CA VAL A 292 5.06 3.79 -25.62
C VAL A 292 4.82 5.30 -25.63
N ILE A 293 5.78 6.11 -25.13
CA ILE A 293 5.66 7.56 -25.11
C ILE A 293 5.52 8.14 -26.53
N GLU A 294 6.07 7.45 -27.53
CA GLU A 294 5.97 7.84 -28.96
C GLU A 294 4.54 7.78 -29.50
N LEU A 295 3.65 7.07 -28.82
CA LEU A 295 2.23 6.98 -29.18
C LEU A 295 1.41 8.14 -28.63
N VAL A 296 1.96 8.91 -27.70
CA VAL A 296 1.24 10.02 -27.06
C VAL A 296 1.37 11.29 -27.92
N PRO A 297 0.27 11.85 -28.41
CA PRO A 297 0.30 13.11 -29.15
C PRO A 297 0.81 14.25 -28.27
N SER A 298 1.75 15.03 -28.76
CA SER A 298 2.34 16.10 -27.99
C SER A 298 1.34 17.23 -27.69
N GLY A 299 1.15 17.52 -26.40
CA GLY A 299 0.28 18.59 -25.94
C GLY A 299 -1.22 18.34 -26.13
N GLU A 300 -1.64 17.13 -26.45
CA GLU A 300 -3.05 16.75 -26.57
C GLU A 300 -3.53 15.94 -25.38
N TYR A 301 -4.85 15.88 -25.19
CA TYR A 301 -5.46 15.02 -24.18
C TYR A 301 -5.34 13.56 -24.60
N PHE A 302 -4.80 12.74 -23.70
CA PHE A 302 -4.60 11.31 -23.93
C PHE A 302 -4.67 10.53 -22.62
N ASP A 303 -5.67 9.67 -22.49
CA ASP A 303 -5.87 8.88 -21.29
C ASP A 303 -5.19 7.51 -21.33
N ALA A 304 -5.14 6.84 -20.18
CA ALA A 304 -4.64 5.47 -20.09
C ALA A 304 -5.44 4.48 -20.97
N THR A 305 -6.74 4.69 -21.09
CA THR A 305 -7.59 3.87 -21.97
C THR A 305 -7.28 4.07 -23.44
N ASP A 306 -6.89 5.28 -23.84
CA ASP A 306 -6.47 5.57 -25.21
C ASP A 306 -5.12 4.90 -25.52
N MET A 307 -4.18 4.94 -24.54
CA MET A 307 -2.91 4.21 -24.66
C MET A 307 -3.14 2.70 -24.81
N ILE A 308 -4.00 2.11 -23.97
CA ILE A 308 -4.33 0.68 -24.05
C ILE A 308 -4.88 0.33 -25.44
N ARG A 309 -5.86 1.10 -25.95
CA ARG A 309 -6.42 0.89 -27.29
C ARG A 309 -5.35 1.02 -28.37
N ALA A 310 -4.56 2.09 -28.32
CA ALA A 310 -3.49 2.32 -29.30
C ALA A 310 -2.44 1.21 -29.31
N LEU A 311 -2.15 0.57 -28.19
CA LEU A 311 -1.25 -0.58 -28.11
C LEU A 311 -1.91 -1.85 -28.68
N LEU A 312 -3.15 -2.14 -28.29
CA LEU A 312 -3.91 -3.30 -28.79
C LEU A 312 -4.10 -3.24 -30.30
N ASP A 313 -4.46 -2.08 -30.86
CA ASP A 313 -4.62 -1.86 -32.30
C ASP A 313 -3.33 -2.11 -33.09
N ARG A 314 -2.17 -1.97 -32.43
CA ARG A 314 -0.83 -2.25 -33.02
C ARG A 314 -0.33 -3.66 -32.70
N GLY A 315 -1.16 -4.51 -32.10
CA GLY A 315 -0.76 -5.86 -31.71
C GLY A 315 0.33 -5.90 -30.63
N ARG A 316 0.51 -4.79 -29.86
CA ARG A 316 1.46 -4.75 -28.75
C ARG A 316 0.86 -5.43 -27.51
N VAL A 317 1.72 -6.07 -26.71
CA VAL A 317 1.29 -6.78 -25.51
C VAL A 317 0.95 -5.79 -24.39
N VAL A 318 -0.29 -5.83 -23.94
CA VAL A 318 -0.78 -5.19 -22.70
C VAL A 318 -1.09 -6.29 -21.70
N ALA A 319 -0.31 -6.39 -20.63
CA ALA A 319 -0.46 -7.43 -19.61
C ALA A 319 -1.33 -6.93 -18.45
N ALA A 320 -2.11 -7.82 -17.83
CA ALA A 320 -2.93 -7.51 -16.65
C ALA A 320 -2.29 -8.08 -15.39
N HIS A 321 -1.93 -7.20 -14.45
CA HIS A 321 -1.45 -7.57 -13.12
C HIS A 321 -2.59 -7.46 -12.12
N LEU A 322 -3.03 -8.60 -11.55
CA LEU A 322 -4.15 -8.63 -10.61
C LEU A 322 -3.69 -8.12 -9.23
N ILE A 323 -4.33 -7.06 -8.77
CA ILE A 323 -4.17 -6.49 -7.43
C ILE A 323 -5.21 -7.16 -6.54
N ARG A 324 -4.74 -7.99 -5.62
CA ARG A 324 -5.58 -8.71 -4.64
C ARG A 324 -5.56 -8.06 -3.27
N GLU A 325 -4.61 -7.17 -3.09
CA GLU A 325 -4.42 -6.38 -1.89
C GLU A 325 -5.48 -5.28 -1.83
N TYR A 326 -5.54 -4.60 -0.68
CA TYR A 326 -6.40 -3.44 -0.50
C TYR A 326 -6.24 -2.43 -1.66
N TRP A 327 -7.37 -1.99 -2.20
CA TRP A 327 -7.44 -0.98 -3.24
C TRP A 327 -8.75 -0.21 -3.14
N LEU A 328 -8.67 1.12 -3.15
CA LEU A 328 -9.80 2.04 -3.11
C LEU A 328 -9.50 3.28 -3.96
N ASP A 329 -10.36 3.59 -4.92
CA ASP A 329 -10.37 4.89 -5.63
C ASP A 329 -11.23 5.87 -4.84
N VAL A 330 -10.64 6.95 -4.34
CA VAL A 330 -11.36 7.99 -3.59
C VAL A 330 -12.01 8.96 -4.58
N GLY A 331 -13.03 8.51 -5.30
CA GLY A 331 -13.71 9.28 -6.35
C GLY A 331 -14.86 10.14 -5.85
N HIS A 332 -15.53 9.74 -4.77
CA HIS A 332 -16.74 10.36 -4.21
C HIS A 332 -16.62 10.56 -2.70
N LEU A 333 -17.60 11.29 -2.11
CA LEU A 333 -17.60 11.55 -0.65
C LEU A 333 -17.68 10.26 0.17
N HIS A 334 -18.48 9.28 -0.25
CA HIS A 334 -18.58 8.00 0.47
C HIS A 334 -17.27 7.19 0.42
N ASP A 335 -16.49 7.31 -0.66
CA ASP A 335 -15.16 6.67 -0.74
C ASP A 335 -14.19 7.32 0.24
N LEU A 336 -14.25 8.65 0.40
CA LEU A 336 -13.44 9.38 1.37
C LEU A 336 -13.79 9.00 2.81
N GLU A 337 -15.07 8.84 3.11
CA GLU A 337 -15.53 8.35 4.41
C GLU A 337 -15.09 6.91 4.67
N GLN A 338 -15.17 6.05 3.64
CA GLN A 338 -14.66 4.68 3.72
C GLN A 338 -13.16 4.68 3.96
N ALA A 339 -12.39 5.47 3.20
CA ALA A 339 -10.94 5.62 3.38
C ALA A 339 -10.57 5.99 4.82
N ASN A 340 -11.30 6.94 5.43
CA ASN A 340 -11.05 7.33 6.84
C ASN A 340 -11.36 6.20 7.82
N ARG A 341 -12.43 5.43 7.61
CA ARG A 341 -12.72 4.23 8.43
C ARG A 341 -11.61 3.19 8.30
N ASP A 342 -11.21 2.89 7.08
CA ASP A 342 -10.20 1.87 6.78
C ASP A 342 -8.83 2.20 7.39
N VAL A 343 -8.44 3.50 7.39
CA VAL A 343 -7.23 3.95 8.09
C VAL A 343 -7.39 3.82 9.60
N ALA A 344 -8.55 4.20 10.17
CA ALA A 344 -8.80 4.07 11.59
C ALA A 344 -8.80 2.61 12.07
N GLU A 345 -9.17 1.68 11.21
CA GLU A 345 -9.12 0.22 11.43
C GLU A 345 -7.74 -0.40 11.15
N GLY A 346 -6.75 0.38 10.69
CA GLY A 346 -5.39 -0.08 10.40
C GLY A 346 -5.28 -0.91 9.12
N LEU A 347 -6.25 -0.82 8.21
CA LEU A 347 -6.24 -1.61 6.96
C LEU A 347 -5.16 -1.14 5.97
N LEU A 348 -4.60 0.06 6.16
CA LEU A 348 -3.57 0.66 5.31
C LEU A 348 -2.14 0.62 5.90
N ASP A 349 -2.01 0.15 7.12
CA ASP A 349 -0.71 0.02 7.82
C ASP A 349 0.12 -1.18 7.33
#